data_0a20139b17d6aeb9a66baee2e802406a
#
_entry.id   0a20139b17d6aeb9a66baee2e802406a
#
_cell.length_a   1.000
_cell.length_b   1.000
_cell.length_c   1.000
_cell.angle_alpha   90.00
_cell.angle_beta   90.00
_cell.angle_gamma   90.00
#
_symmetry.space_group_name_H-M   'P 1'
#
loop_
_entity.id
_entity.type
_entity.pdbx_description
1 polymer ?
#
loop_
_entity_poly.entity_id
_entity_poly.type
_entity_poly.pdbx_seq_one_letter_code
_entity_poly.pdbx_strand_id
1 'polypeptide(L)'
;LLSSAGGAISQIPGFGWLSDVRLKTNITEAEVVDGIQYYNWEWTQQAKDLGAESNPTHGVLAQEMLTQRPEAVSVGDHGYLMVDYSKI
;
A
#
# COMPACT_ATOMS: atom_id res chain seq x y z
N LEU A 1 -12.33 -14.22 7.87
CA LEU A 1 -11.70 -13.90 7.59
C LEU A 1 -11.40 -13.64 7.28
N LEU A 2 -11.43 -13.84 7.25
CA LEU A 2 -10.84 -13.52 6.87
C LEU A 2 -10.67 -13.42 6.25
N SER A 3 -10.74 -13.67 5.96
CA SER A 3 -10.33 -13.54 5.30
C SER A 3 -10.20 -13.39 4.68
N SER A 4 -10.40 -13.66 4.32
CA SER A 4 -10.04 -13.50 3.63
C SER A 4 -9.85 -13.27 2.94
N ALA A 5 -10.23 -13.59 2.60
CA ALA A 5 -9.76 -13.31 1.96
C ALA A 5 -9.32 -12.99 1.46
N GLY A 6 -9.34 -13.24 1.26
CA GLY A 6 -8.59 -12.85 0.78
C GLY A 6 -8.08 -12.40 0.69
N GLY A 7 -7.97 -12.66 0.71
CA GLY A 7 -7.21 -12.23 0.70
C GLY A 7 -6.85 -11.74 1.04
N ALA A 8 -6.84 -11.94 0.87
CA ALA A 8 -6.43 -11.43 1.32
C ALA A 8 -6.39 -10.79 1.82
N ILE A 9 -6.67 -10.56 1.79
CA ILE A 9 -6.59 -9.88 2.32
C ILE A 9 -6.86 -9.41 2.94
N SER A 10 -7.32 -9.47 2.92
CA SER A 10 -7.47 -8.91 3.56
C SER A 10 -7.48 -8.75 4.52
N GLN A 11 -7.58 -8.99 4.54
CA GLN A 11 -7.41 -8.85 5.69
C GLN A 11 -6.33 -8.74 6.34
N ILE A 12 -5.95 -7.81 6.32
CA ILE A 12 -4.78 -7.76 7.14
C ILE A 12 -4.97 -6.68 8.16
N PRO A 13 -5.79 -6.96 9.16
CA PRO A 13 -6.11 -5.94 10.15
C PRO A 13 -4.83 -5.54 10.86
N GLY A 14 -4.55 -4.25 10.90
CA GLY A 14 -3.43 -3.72 11.61
C GLY A 14 -2.09 -3.85 10.91
N PHE A 15 -2.05 -4.56 9.78
CA PHE A 15 -0.78 -4.69 9.05
C PHE A 15 -0.72 -3.80 7.85
N GLY A 16 -1.89 -3.46 7.29
CA GLY A 16 -1.94 -2.59 6.15
C GLY A 16 -1.64 -3.29 4.85
N TRP A 17 -1.31 -2.51 3.85
CA TRP A 17 -1.19 -2.96 2.47
C TRP A 17 0.19 -2.62 1.96
N LEU A 18 0.74 -3.47 1.08
CA LEU A 18 1.95 -3.13 0.36
C LEU A 18 1.74 -1.82 -0.37
N SER A 19 2.63 -0.87 -0.12
CA SER A 19 2.51 0.47 -0.70
C SER A 19 3.87 1.05 -1.05
N ASP A 20 4.89 0.20 -1.12
CA ASP A 20 6.24 0.59 -1.45
C ASP A 20 6.31 1.05 -2.91
N VAL A 21 6.94 2.20 -3.14
CA VAL A 21 7.02 2.76 -4.49
C VAL A 21 7.76 1.83 -5.44
N ARG A 22 8.65 0.99 -4.92
CA ARG A 22 9.43 0.07 -5.75
C ARG A 22 8.56 -1.04 -6.38
N LEU A 23 7.35 -1.22 -5.88
CA LEU A 23 6.42 -2.22 -6.40
C LEU A 23 5.40 -1.63 -7.37
N LYS A 24 5.52 -0.34 -7.67
CA LYS A 24 4.53 0.40 -8.46
C LYS A 24 5.16 0.97 -9.71
N THR A 25 4.38 1.01 -10.77
CA THR A 25 4.81 1.62 -12.03
C THR A 25 3.66 2.44 -12.61
N ASN A 26 3.96 3.31 -13.55
CA ASN A 26 2.96 4.20 -14.17
C ASN A 26 2.18 4.98 -13.11
N ILE A 27 2.91 5.55 -12.15
CA ILE A 27 2.30 6.25 -11.02
C ILE A 27 1.85 7.63 -11.49
N THR A 28 0.58 7.94 -11.23
CA THR A 28 -0.01 9.24 -11.57
C THR A 28 -0.70 9.82 -10.34
N GLU A 29 -0.65 11.14 -10.22
CA GLU A 29 -1.31 11.82 -9.10
C GLU A 29 -2.83 11.73 -9.25
N ALA A 30 -3.49 11.53 -8.14
CA ALA A 30 -4.93 11.54 -8.05
C ALA A 30 -5.35 12.71 -7.16
N GLU A 31 -6.18 12.46 -6.14
CA GLU A 31 -6.66 13.55 -5.28
C GLU A 31 -5.75 13.78 -4.09
N VAL A 32 -5.97 14.92 -3.42
CA VAL A 32 -5.35 15.22 -2.13
C VAL A 32 -6.45 15.16 -1.08
N VAL A 33 -6.24 14.37 -0.03
CA VAL A 33 -7.20 14.23 1.07
C VAL A 33 -6.48 14.52 2.37
N ASP A 34 -6.96 15.52 3.11
CA ASP A 34 -6.38 15.92 4.40
C ASP A 34 -4.88 16.20 4.30
N GLY A 35 -4.47 16.81 3.18
CA GLY A 35 -3.07 17.15 2.97
C GLY A 35 -2.20 16.00 2.50
N ILE A 36 -2.79 14.85 2.23
CA ILE A 36 -2.06 13.68 1.77
C ILE A 36 -2.36 13.44 0.31
N GLN A 37 -1.31 13.35 -0.51
CA GLN A 37 -1.45 13.10 -1.93
C GLN A 37 -1.71 11.62 -2.16
N TYR A 38 -2.78 11.31 -2.89
CA TYR A 38 -3.11 9.97 -3.33
C TYR A 38 -2.70 9.81 -4.79
N TYR A 39 -2.51 8.56 -5.20
CA TYR A 39 -2.00 8.21 -6.52
C TYR A 39 -2.77 7.03 -7.08
N ASN A 40 -2.71 6.90 -8.40
CA ASN A 40 -3.07 5.67 -9.10
C ASN A 40 -1.80 5.06 -9.66
N TRP A 41 -1.73 3.74 -9.76
CA TRP A 41 -0.55 3.06 -10.28
C TRP A 41 -0.93 1.72 -10.87
N GLU A 42 0.06 1.05 -11.41
CA GLU A 42 -0.03 -0.35 -11.81
C GLU A 42 1.02 -1.11 -11.01
N TRP A 43 0.73 -2.37 -10.71
CA TRP A 43 1.67 -3.21 -10.00
C TRP A 43 2.74 -3.71 -10.95
N THR A 44 3.99 -3.75 -10.48
CA THR A 44 5.07 -4.42 -11.20
C THR A 44 4.87 -5.93 -11.15
N GLN A 45 5.59 -6.66 -12.00
CA GLN A 45 5.54 -8.12 -11.94
C GLN A 45 5.98 -8.63 -10.57
N GLN A 46 7.00 -8.00 -9.99
CA GLN A 46 7.47 -8.38 -8.66
C GLN A 46 6.36 -8.24 -7.62
N ALA A 47 5.57 -7.18 -7.69
CA ALA A 47 4.46 -7.00 -6.77
C ALA A 47 3.42 -8.10 -6.97
N LYS A 48 3.13 -8.46 -8.20
CA LYS A 48 2.18 -9.53 -8.50
C LYS A 48 2.67 -10.86 -7.95
N ASP A 49 3.98 -11.11 -8.05
CA ASP A 49 4.58 -12.33 -7.51
C ASP A 49 4.44 -12.40 -5.99
N LEU A 50 4.35 -11.25 -5.33
CA LEU A 50 4.14 -11.17 -3.89
C LEU A 50 2.67 -11.22 -3.49
N GLY A 51 1.77 -11.32 -4.47
CA GLY A 51 0.34 -11.41 -4.19
C GLY A 51 -0.37 -10.06 -4.13
N ALA A 52 0.29 -8.97 -4.53
CA ALA A 52 -0.33 -7.65 -4.47
C ALA A 52 -1.38 -7.43 -5.56
N GLU A 53 -1.48 -8.33 -6.51
CA GLU A 53 -2.32 -8.12 -7.69
C GLU A 53 -3.79 -7.90 -7.33
N SER A 54 -4.25 -8.51 -6.23
CA SER A 54 -5.64 -8.37 -5.79
C SER A 54 -5.88 -7.10 -4.99
N ASN A 55 -4.83 -6.34 -4.67
CA ASN A 55 -4.94 -5.12 -3.89
C ASN A 55 -5.32 -3.94 -4.79
N PRO A 56 -5.94 -2.90 -4.21
CA PRO A 56 -6.27 -1.70 -4.99
C PRO A 56 -5.02 -1.03 -5.57
N THR A 57 -5.21 -0.37 -6.71
CA THR A 57 -4.15 0.38 -7.38
C THR A 57 -4.31 1.88 -7.17
N HIS A 58 -4.95 2.26 -6.08
CA HIS A 58 -5.19 3.64 -5.70
C HIS A 58 -4.86 3.79 -4.22
N GLY A 59 -4.05 4.77 -3.87
CA GLY A 59 -3.68 4.98 -2.49
C GLY A 59 -2.48 5.91 -2.37
N VAL A 60 -1.78 5.78 -1.25
CA VAL A 60 -0.62 6.63 -0.95
C VAL A 60 0.67 5.87 -1.26
N LEU A 61 1.77 6.61 -1.29
CA LEU A 61 3.10 6.02 -1.41
C LEU A 61 3.70 5.89 -0.02
N ALA A 62 4.13 4.68 0.33
CA ALA A 62 4.67 4.44 1.67
C ALA A 62 5.87 5.33 1.95
N GLN A 63 6.71 5.57 0.96
CA GLN A 63 7.89 6.40 1.14
C GLN A 63 7.54 7.83 1.54
N GLU A 64 6.42 8.36 1.03
CA GLU A 64 5.96 9.69 1.44
C GLU A 64 5.37 9.68 2.84
N MET A 65 4.71 8.58 3.19
CA MET A 65 4.14 8.45 4.54
C MET A 65 5.20 8.36 5.61
N LEU A 66 6.41 7.94 5.27
CA LEU A 66 7.50 7.92 6.25
C LEU A 66 7.77 9.30 6.84
N THR A 67 7.51 10.36 6.09
CA THR A 67 7.69 11.73 6.59
C THR A 67 6.43 12.34 7.16
N GLN A 68 5.25 11.95 6.64
CA GLN A 68 3.99 12.57 7.04
C GLN A 68 3.26 11.81 8.13
N ARG A 69 3.29 10.49 8.08
CA ARG A 69 2.59 9.62 9.03
C ARG A 69 3.42 8.37 9.27
N PRO A 70 4.61 8.51 9.89
CA PRO A 70 5.50 7.36 10.06
C PRO A 70 4.86 6.23 10.86
N GLU A 71 3.93 6.57 11.75
CA GLU A 71 3.24 5.55 12.56
C GLU A 71 2.37 4.62 11.72
N ALA A 72 2.05 5.01 10.47
CA ALA A 72 1.25 4.19 9.58
C ALA A 72 2.09 3.24 8.73
N VAL A 73 3.42 3.38 8.77
CA VAL A 73 4.30 2.63 7.88
C VAL A 73 5.00 1.53 8.64
N SER A 74 5.05 0.35 8.05
CA SER A 74 5.78 -0.79 8.60
C SER A 74 6.51 -1.51 7.47
N VAL A 75 7.43 -2.38 7.85
CA VAL A 75 8.17 -3.19 6.88
C VAL A 75 7.55 -4.57 6.84
N GLY A 76 7.17 -5.01 5.64
CA GLY A 76 6.60 -6.34 5.45
C GLY A 76 7.66 -7.42 5.39
N ASP A 77 7.20 -8.67 5.22
CA ASP A 77 8.05 -9.85 5.29
C ASP A 77 9.17 -9.86 4.25
N HIS A 78 8.96 -9.20 3.13
CA HIS A 78 9.91 -9.20 2.03
C HIS A 78 10.74 -7.92 1.99
N GLY A 79 10.72 -7.13 3.06
CA GLY A 79 11.47 -5.88 3.10
C GLY A 79 10.83 -4.71 2.39
N TYR A 80 9.60 -4.87 1.90
CA TYR A 80 8.86 -3.79 1.25
C TYR A 80 7.96 -3.09 2.25
N LEU A 81 7.76 -1.79 2.05
CA LEU A 81 6.99 -0.99 2.98
C LEU A 81 5.49 -1.22 2.81
N MET A 82 4.78 -1.19 3.92
CA MET A 82 3.34 -1.33 4.00
C MET A 82 2.77 -0.12 4.70
N VAL A 83 1.52 0.22 4.37
CA VAL A 83 0.81 1.34 4.99
C VAL A 83 -0.47 0.81 5.63
N ASP A 84 -0.67 1.16 6.89
CA ASP A 84 -1.91 0.92 7.59
C ASP A 84 -2.81 2.13 7.38
N TYR A 85 -3.78 1.99 6.49
CA TYR A 85 -4.63 3.11 6.10
C TYR A 85 -5.54 3.59 7.24
N SER A 86 -5.71 2.80 8.27
CA SER A 86 -6.50 3.24 9.42
C SER A 86 -5.77 4.31 10.23
N LYS A 87 -4.51 4.55 9.96
CA LYS A 87 -3.70 5.51 10.70
C LYS A 87 -3.36 6.76 9.89
N ILE A 88 -4.01 6.95 8.76
CA ILE A 88 -3.78 8.16 7.97
C ILE A 88 -5.09 8.91 7.68
#